data_f7a164647319110584cf0f6041128b57
#
_entry.id   f7a164647319110584cf0f6041128b57
#
_cell.length_a   1.000
_cell.length_b   1.000
_cell.length_c   1.000
_cell.angle_alpha   90.00
_cell.angle_beta   90.00
_cell.angle_gamma   90.00
#
_symmetry.space_group_name_H-M   'P 1'
#
loop_
_entity.id
_entity.type
_entity.pdbx_description
1 polymer ?
#
loop_
_entity_poly.entity_id
_entity_poly.type
_entity_poly.pdbx_seq_one_letter_code
_entity_poly.pdbx_strand_id
1 'polypeptide(L)'
;MSDVIHVITWADTDYYYIDLSKKMFVSFTEIEDCYSYLNLNPSCGYVTFDLSSPEDDDNLTRMLAREGFLGGIINGQICPIDKDMLEEPSADFTNNLMLHYKQKELQQYFYKSLYYFFAQVNNDGYLVLASKQNRKNKETSILCFSCINNIDINLAKTLFNSQYELIQSYPQEEHNYLINPKTKQQLIINSQN
;
A
#
# COMPACT_ATOMS: atom_id res chain seq x y z
N MET A 1 -26.68 8.86 -4.73
CA MET A 1 -25.31 8.77 -4.23
C MET A 1 -24.43 8.81 -5.45
N SER A 2 -23.31 9.51 -5.38
CA SER A 2 -22.35 9.48 -6.49
C SER A 2 -21.78 8.06 -6.56
N ASP A 3 -21.88 7.43 -7.73
CA ASP A 3 -21.30 6.11 -7.98
C ASP A 3 -19.79 6.21 -8.26
N VAL A 4 -19.21 7.35 -7.94
CA VAL A 4 -17.81 7.69 -8.21
C VAL A 4 -17.11 8.02 -6.90
N ILE A 5 -15.88 7.53 -6.72
CA ILE A 5 -15.02 7.85 -5.59
C ILE A 5 -13.64 8.31 -6.09
N HIS A 6 -13.13 9.39 -5.53
CA HIS A 6 -11.81 9.97 -5.81
C HIS A 6 -10.86 9.59 -4.66
N VAL A 7 -9.97 8.65 -4.91
CA VAL A 7 -9.01 8.15 -3.90
C VAL A 7 -7.71 8.92 -3.99
N ILE A 8 -7.22 9.41 -2.86
CA ILE A 8 -5.98 10.19 -2.80
C ILE A 8 -4.77 9.30 -3.06
N THR A 9 -3.87 9.81 -3.90
CA THR A 9 -2.57 9.21 -4.23
C THR A 9 -1.45 10.20 -3.92
N TRP A 10 -0.20 9.78 -4.06
CA TRP A 10 0.91 10.71 -4.21
C TRP A 10 0.85 11.38 -5.59
N ALA A 11 1.23 12.65 -5.67
CA ALA A 11 1.21 13.40 -6.93
C ALA A 11 2.07 12.71 -7.99
N ASP A 12 1.56 12.69 -9.22
CA ASP A 12 2.22 12.11 -10.41
C ASP A 12 2.60 10.62 -10.27
N THR A 13 1.91 9.90 -9.39
CA THR A 13 2.09 8.45 -9.17
C THR A 13 0.75 7.73 -9.06
N ASP A 14 0.77 6.39 -9.20
CA ASP A 14 -0.36 5.52 -8.91
C ASP A 14 -0.32 4.99 -7.45
N TYR A 15 0.50 5.58 -6.58
CA TYR A 15 0.68 5.16 -5.19
C TYR A 15 -0.41 5.75 -4.30
N TYR A 16 -1.20 4.88 -3.65
CA TYR A 16 -2.26 5.34 -2.75
C TYR A 16 -1.70 5.95 -1.46
N TYR A 17 -2.32 7.06 -1.05
CA TYR A 17 -2.07 7.65 0.26
C TYR A 17 -2.86 6.90 1.33
N ILE A 18 -2.20 6.47 2.41
CA ILE A 18 -2.78 5.63 3.45
C ILE A 18 -2.54 6.24 4.82
N ASP A 19 -3.64 6.47 5.58
CA ASP A 19 -3.55 6.77 7.02
C ASP A 19 -3.31 5.47 7.80
N LEU A 20 -2.04 5.17 8.10
CA LEU A 20 -1.67 3.95 8.82
C LEU A 20 -2.21 3.94 10.25
N SER A 21 -2.38 5.09 10.91
CA SER A 21 -2.89 5.14 12.28
C SER A 21 -4.30 4.58 12.38
N LYS A 22 -5.09 4.74 11.32
CA LYS A 22 -6.46 4.25 11.19
C LYS A 22 -6.57 3.01 10.32
N LYS A 23 -5.51 2.63 9.58
CA LYS A 23 -5.51 1.60 8.55
C LYS A 23 -6.58 1.83 7.49
N MET A 24 -6.68 3.07 6.99
CA MET A 24 -7.70 3.52 6.07
C MET A 24 -7.09 4.31 4.91
N PHE A 25 -7.68 4.19 3.73
CA PHE A 25 -7.40 5.09 2.62
C PHE A 25 -8.22 6.38 2.74
N VAL A 26 -7.79 7.45 2.06
CA VAL A 26 -8.47 8.76 2.06
C VAL A 26 -9.14 8.95 0.70
N SER A 27 -10.41 9.36 0.70
CA SER A 27 -11.18 9.54 -0.53
C SER A 27 -12.31 10.56 -0.38
N PHE A 28 -12.85 10.97 -1.54
CA PHE A 28 -13.94 11.94 -1.66
C PHE A 28 -14.95 11.47 -2.72
N THR A 29 -16.23 11.74 -2.49
CA THR A 29 -17.30 11.47 -3.47
C THR A 29 -17.53 12.67 -4.41
N GLU A 30 -17.12 13.87 -3.97
CA GLU A 30 -17.25 15.11 -4.74
C GLU A 30 -15.86 15.59 -5.15
N ILE A 31 -15.69 15.92 -6.43
CA ILE A 31 -14.40 16.33 -6.99
C ILE A 31 -13.92 17.66 -6.39
N GLU A 32 -14.82 18.56 -6.02
CA GLU A 32 -14.52 19.85 -5.41
C GLU A 32 -13.88 19.68 -4.03
N ASP A 33 -14.37 18.72 -3.24
CA ASP A 33 -13.80 18.38 -1.92
C ASP A 33 -12.42 17.74 -2.08
N CYS A 34 -12.25 16.88 -3.09
CA CYS A 34 -10.95 16.34 -3.46
C CYS A 34 -9.96 17.45 -3.81
N TYR A 35 -10.32 18.39 -4.67
CA TYR A 35 -9.46 19.53 -5.01
C TYR A 35 -9.14 20.42 -3.82
N SER A 36 -10.11 20.63 -2.93
CA SER A 36 -9.88 21.39 -1.69
C SER A 36 -8.82 20.72 -0.80
N TYR A 37 -8.87 19.38 -0.71
CA TYR A 37 -7.86 18.60 0.00
C TYR A 37 -6.49 18.72 -0.67
N LEU A 38 -6.40 18.58 -2.00
CA LEU A 38 -5.16 18.65 -2.76
C LEU A 38 -4.48 20.01 -2.66
N ASN A 39 -5.25 21.10 -2.61
CA ASN A 39 -4.71 22.44 -2.40
C ASN A 39 -3.97 22.61 -1.06
N LEU A 40 -4.38 21.85 -0.04
CA LEU A 40 -3.71 21.82 1.27
C LEU A 40 -2.57 20.79 1.31
N ASN A 41 -2.54 19.84 0.37
CA ASN A 41 -1.58 18.74 0.32
C ASN A 41 -0.96 18.63 -1.09
N PRO A 42 -0.06 19.56 -1.46
CA PRO A 42 0.47 19.66 -2.83
C PRO A 42 1.30 18.44 -3.29
N SER A 43 1.70 17.57 -2.34
CA SER A 43 2.40 16.30 -2.63
C SER A 43 1.43 15.17 -3.00
N CYS A 44 0.12 15.42 -2.96
CA CYS A 44 -0.91 14.44 -3.27
C CYS A 44 -1.50 14.66 -4.66
N GLY A 45 -1.97 13.57 -5.25
CA GLY A 45 -2.83 13.50 -6.42
C GLY A 45 -4.10 12.70 -6.10
N TYR A 46 -4.82 12.28 -7.12
CA TYR A 46 -5.97 11.40 -6.96
C TYR A 46 -6.18 10.50 -8.17
N VAL A 47 -6.88 9.40 -7.94
CA VAL A 47 -7.42 8.52 -8.98
C VAL A 47 -8.92 8.37 -8.76
N THR A 48 -9.67 8.26 -9.86
CA THR A 48 -11.14 8.12 -9.82
C THR A 48 -11.53 6.67 -10.10
N PHE A 49 -12.38 6.12 -9.25
CA PHE A 49 -13.03 4.83 -9.45
C PHE A 49 -14.53 5.04 -9.67
N ASP A 50 -15.09 4.30 -10.62
CA ASP A 50 -16.52 4.24 -10.87
C ASP A 50 -17.07 2.98 -10.19
N LEU A 51 -17.94 3.17 -9.20
CA LEU A 51 -18.58 2.10 -8.41
C LEU A 51 -20.05 1.92 -8.83
N SER A 52 -20.35 2.13 -10.13
CA SER A 52 -21.73 2.13 -10.64
C SER A 52 -22.44 0.79 -10.53
N SER A 53 -21.71 -0.30 -10.28
CA SER A 53 -22.33 -1.61 -10.05
C SER A 53 -22.16 -2.07 -8.59
N PRO A 54 -23.21 -2.68 -7.98
CA PRO A 54 -23.10 -3.28 -6.64
C PRO A 54 -22.02 -4.38 -6.57
N GLU A 55 -21.74 -5.04 -7.70
CA GLU A 55 -20.70 -6.06 -7.80
C GLU A 55 -19.29 -5.44 -7.67
N ASP A 56 -19.05 -4.27 -8.30
CA ASP A 56 -17.77 -3.58 -8.21
C ASP A 56 -17.53 -3.03 -6.80
N ASP A 57 -18.56 -2.53 -6.13
CA ASP A 57 -18.50 -2.08 -4.75
C ASP A 57 -18.17 -3.23 -3.78
N ASP A 58 -18.88 -4.38 -3.92
CA ASP A 58 -18.61 -5.57 -3.11
C ASP A 58 -17.20 -6.12 -3.35
N ASN A 59 -16.77 -6.18 -4.61
CA ASN A 59 -15.42 -6.62 -4.97
C ASN A 59 -14.33 -5.71 -4.39
N LEU A 60 -14.51 -4.39 -4.46
CA LEU A 60 -13.58 -3.43 -3.86
C LEU A 60 -13.51 -3.62 -2.34
N THR A 61 -14.66 -3.74 -1.68
CA THR A 61 -14.74 -3.94 -0.23
C THR A 61 -14.03 -5.23 0.21
N ARG A 62 -14.27 -6.34 -0.51
CA ARG A 62 -13.58 -7.62 -0.25
C ARG A 62 -12.07 -7.52 -0.47
N MET A 63 -11.64 -6.86 -1.54
CA MET A 63 -10.22 -6.64 -1.82
C MET A 63 -9.55 -5.86 -0.68
N LEU A 64 -10.17 -4.77 -0.23
CA LEU A 64 -9.66 -3.93 0.85
C LEU A 64 -9.60 -4.71 2.19
N ALA A 65 -10.63 -5.50 2.49
CA ALA A 65 -10.66 -6.34 3.69
C ALA A 65 -9.51 -7.37 3.70
N ARG A 66 -9.26 -8.03 2.56
CA ARG A 66 -8.14 -8.98 2.40
C ARG A 66 -6.78 -8.35 2.59
N GLU A 67 -6.61 -7.09 2.19
CA GLU A 67 -5.36 -6.33 2.35
C GLU A 67 -5.18 -5.75 3.78
N GLY A 68 -6.14 -5.96 4.67
CA GLY A 68 -6.09 -5.53 6.06
C GLY A 68 -6.54 -4.09 6.30
N PHE A 69 -7.21 -3.46 5.33
CA PHE A 69 -7.87 -2.17 5.57
C PHE A 69 -9.06 -2.35 6.51
N LEU A 70 -9.23 -1.40 7.39
CA LEU A 70 -10.38 -1.34 8.30
C LEU A 70 -11.51 -0.44 7.77
N GLY A 71 -11.34 0.17 6.60
CA GLY A 71 -12.29 1.06 5.97
C GLY A 71 -11.64 2.17 5.17
N GLY A 72 -12.41 3.19 4.86
CA GLY A 72 -11.98 4.44 4.23
C GLY A 72 -12.31 5.66 5.06
N ILE A 73 -11.60 6.75 4.83
CA ILE A 73 -11.98 8.09 5.27
C ILE A 73 -12.62 8.76 4.06
N ILE A 74 -13.94 8.74 3.99
CA ILE A 74 -14.72 9.27 2.86
C ILE A 74 -15.28 10.63 3.27
N ASN A 75 -14.94 11.69 2.54
CA ASN A 75 -15.36 13.07 2.85
C ASN A 75 -15.04 13.47 4.31
N GLY A 76 -13.90 13.02 4.84
CA GLY A 76 -13.50 13.24 6.22
C GLY A 76 -14.23 12.37 7.27
N GLN A 77 -15.17 11.54 6.86
CA GLN A 77 -15.90 10.62 7.74
C GLN A 77 -15.26 9.23 7.69
N ILE A 78 -15.15 8.61 8.87
CA ILE A 78 -14.66 7.23 8.98
C ILE A 78 -15.80 6.29 8.58
N CYS A 79 -15.55 5.53 7.49
CA CYS A 79 -16.45 4.50 6.98
C CYS A 79 -15.77 3.14 7.17
N PRO A 80 -16.03 2.45 8.29
CA PRO A 80 -15.43 1.15 8.54
C PRO A 80 -16.02 0.08 7.62
N ILE A 81 -15.22 -0.90 7.24
CA ILE A 81 -15.69 -2.14 6.63
C ILE A 81 -16.42 -2.95 7.72
N ASP A 82 -17.55 -3.56 7.36
CA ASP A 82 -18.28 -4.44 8.26
C ASP A 82 -17.38 -5.59 8.74
N LYS A 83 -17.40 -5.85 10.03
CA LYS A 83 -16.56 -6.90 10.65
C LYS A 83 -16.82 -8.28 10.09
N ASP A 84 -18.05 -8.53 9.67
CA ASP A 84 -18.46 -9.82 9.07
C ASP A 84 -17.90 -9.99 7.63
N MET A 85 -17.45 -8.90 7.00
CA MET A 85 -16.78 -8.93 5.70
C MET A 85 -15.25 -8.98 5.83
N LEU A 86 -14.69 -8.83 7.04
CA LEU A 86 -13.27 -8.97 7.29
C LEU A 86 -12.91 -10.46 7.22
N GLU A 87 -12.53 -10.93 6.06
CA GLU A 87 -11.83 -12.20 5.92
C GLU A 87 -10.52 -12.13 6.73
N GLU A 88 -10.05 -13.31 7.22
CA GLU A 88 -8.72 -13.35 7.83
C GLU A 88 -7.70 -12.72 6.86
N PRO A 89 -6.88 -11.78 7.34
CA PRO A 89 -5.96 -11.07 6.45
C PRO A 89 -5.10 -12.10 5.72
N SER A 90 -4.76 -11.77 4.49
CA SER A 90 -3.91 -12.58 3.59
C SER A 90 -2.48 -12.80 4.14
N ALA A 91 -2.35 -12.94 5.48
CA ALA A 91 -1.11 -13.36 6.14
C ALA A 91 -0.53 -14.64 5.52
N ASP A 92 -1.41 -15.48 4.99
CA ASP A 92 -1.04 -16.67 4.24
C ASP A 92 -0.61 -16.39 2.80
N PHE A 93 -0.80 -15.19 2.26
CA PHE A 93 -0.45 -14.88 0.88
C PHE A 93 1.03 -15.18 0.59
N THR A 94 1.93 -14.66 1.44
CA THR A 94 3.37 -14.92 1.30
C THR A 94 3.73 -16.38 1.58
N ASN A 95 3.07 -17.02 2.55
CA ASN A 95 3.25 -18.45 2.83
C ASN A 95 2.76 -19.32 1.66
N ASN A 96 1.60 -19.03 1.11
CA ASN A 96 1.06 -19.73 -0.04
C ASN A 96 1.95 -19.57 -1.27
N LEU A 97 2.48 -18.37 -1.50
CA LEU A 97 3.47 -18.11 -2.53
C LEU A 97 4.73 -18.95 -2.35
N MET A 98 5.29 -18.99 -1.14
CA MET A 98 6.49 -19.77 -0.83
C MET A 98 6.28 -21.27 -0.96
N LEU A 99 5.08 -21.78 -0.66
CA LEU A 99 4.75 -23.21 -0.70
C LEU A 99 4.42 -23.72 -2.10
N HIS A 100 3.82 -22.89 -2.97
CA HIS A 100 3.22 -23.33 -4.22
C HIS A 100 3.97 -22.90 -5.48
N TYR A 101 4.92 -21.96 -5.39
CA TYR A 101 5.59 -21.41 -6.57
C TYR A 101 7.11 -21.61 -6.52
N LYS A 102 7.70 -21.99 -7.68
CA LYS A 102 9.14 -21.91 -7.89
C LYS A 102 9.58 -20.45 -7.85
N GLN A 103 10.83 -20.20 -7.48
CA GLN A 103 11.37 -18.85 -7.28
C GLN A 103 11.09 -17.89 -8.47
N LYS A 104 11.18 -18.38 -9.71
CA LYS A 104 10.90 -17.59 -10.92
C LYS A 104 9.42 -17.20 -11.05
N GLU A 105 8.52 -18.13 -10.74
CA GLU A 105 7.07 -17.89 -10.74
C GLU A 105 6.69 -16.94 -9.60
N LEU A 106 7.32 -17.08 -8.44
CA LEU A 106 7.19 -16.20 -7.30
C LEU A 106 7.56 -14.75 -7.67
N GLN A 107 8.69 -14.54 -8.36
CA GLN A 107 9.11 -13.21 -8.81
C GLN A 107 8.09 -12.60 -9.79
N GLN A 108 7.62 -13.36 -10.77
CA GLN A 108 6.62 -12.87 -11.72
C GLN A 108 5.30 -12.50 -11.04
N TYR A 109 4.90 -13.26 -10.03
CA TYR A 109 3.71 -12.97 -9.26
C TYR A 109 3.90 -11.74 -8.37
N PHE A 110 5.07 -11.59 -7.76
CA PHE A 110 5.43 -10.45 -6.94
C PHE A 110 5.25 -9.13 -7.69
N TYR A 111 5.80 -9.01 -8.90
CA TYR A 111 5.71 -7.77 -9.69
C TYR A 111 4.31 -7.45 -10.23
N LYS A 112 3.38 -8.41 -10.17
CA LYS A 112 1.98 -8.23 -10.58
C LYS A 112 1.01 -8.00 -9.41
N SER A 113 1.51 -7.93 -8.19
CA SER A 113 0.71 -7.78 -6.98
C SER A 113 1.00 -6.46 -6.29
N LEU A 114 -0.02 -5.89 -5.63
CA LEU A 114 0.13 -4.68 -4.85
C LEU A 114 0.77 -4.98 -3.49
N TYR A 115 1.71 -4.12 -3.09
CA TYR A 115 2.38 -4.15 -1.79
C TYR A 115 2.35 -2.79 -1.12
N TYR A 116 2.51 -2.78 0.20
CA TYR A 116 2.65 -1.56 0.99
C TYR A 116 4.12 -1.17 1.11
N PHE A 117 4.38 0.13 0.96
CA PHE A 117 5.69 0.74 1.07
C PHE A 117 5.64 1.95 1.98
N PHE A 118 6.76 2.27 2.62
CA PHE A 118 6.96 3.57 3.22
C PHE A 118 7.70 4.47 2.24
N ALA A 119 7.13 5.63 1.95
CA ALA A 119 7.64 6.59 0.98
C ALA A 119 7.71 7.99 1.56
N GLN A 120 8.65 8.79 1.07
CA GLN A 120 8.72 10.23 1.31
C GLN A 120 9.07 10.94 0.00
N VAL A 121 8.66 12.19 -0.13
CA VAL A 121 9.11 13.06 -1.21
C VAL A 121 10.36 13.78 -0.73
N ASN A 122 11.48 13.64 -1.43
CA ASN A 122 12.72 14.33 -1.10
C ASN A 122 12.67 15.82 -1.51
N ASN A 123 13.72 16.57 -1.18
CA ASN A 123 13.79 18.01 -1.47
C ASN A 123 13.75 18.34 -2.97
N ASP A 124 14.07 17.38 -3.83
CA ASP A 124 14.05 17.52 -5.30
C ASP A 124 12.72 17.08 -5.91
N GLY A 125 11.74 16.70 -5.07
CA GLY A 125 10.41 16.26 -5.51
C GLY A 125 10.32 14.79 -5.92
N TYR A 126 11.38 13.98 -5.71
CA TYR A 126 11.36 12.56 -6.05
C TYR A 126 10.82 11.71 -4.89
N LEU A 127 10.06 10.68 -5.24
CA LEU A 127 9.60 9.68 -4.29
C LEU A 127 10.75 8.76 -3.90
N VAL A 128 11.03 8.66 -2.60
CA VAL A 128 12.06 7.79 -2.03
C VAL A 128 11.43 6.74 -1.13
N LEU A 129 11.65 5.46 -1.45
CA LEU A 129 11.13 4.34 -0.68
C LEU A 129 12.09 3.95 0.45
N ALA A 130 11.51 3.60 1.61
CA ALA A 130 12.28 3.11 2.73
C ALA A 130 13.01 1.82 2.38
N SER A 131 14.29 1.75 2.70
CA SER A 131 15.15 0.63 2.35
C SER A 131 16.05 0.20 3.50
N LYS A 132 16.61 -0.99 3.39
CA LYS A 132 17.57 -1.53 4.33
C LYS A 132 18.80 -2.04 3.60
N GLN A 133 19.97 -1.61 4.04
CA GLN A 133 21.23 -2.12 3.52
C GLN A 133 21.65 -3.40 4.24
N ASN A 134 22.02 -4.41 3.48
CA ASN A 134 22.63 -5.63 4.01
C ASN A 134 24.07 -5.32 4.48
N ARG A 135 24.38 -5.64 5.75
CA ARG A 135 25.70 -5.34 6.32
C ARG A 135 26.86 -6.12 5.69
N LYS A 136 26.58 -7.30 5.12
CA LYS A 136 27.63 -8.19 4.56
C LYS A 136 28.03 -7.78 3.16
N ASN A 137 27.06 -7.64 2.24
CA ASN A 137 27.30 -7.40 0.82
C ASN A 137 26.99 -5.97 0.36
N LYS A 138 26.57 -5.08 1.29
CA LYS A 138 26.20 -3.68 1.00
C LYS A 138 25.01 -3.48 0.05
N GLU A 139 24.34 -4.52 -0.36
CA GLU A 139 23.13 -4.42 -1.18
C GLU A 139 22.00 -3.74 -0.41
N THR A 140 21.26 -2.91 -1.13
CA THR A 140 20.11 -2.20 -0.59
C THR A 140 18.83 -2.87 -1.09
N SER A 141 17.92 -3.18 -0.18
CA SER A 141 16.61 -3.73 -0.51
C SER A 141 15.51 -2.81 -0.01
N ILE A 142 14.53 -2.54 -0.85
CA ILE A 142 13.34 -1.75 -0.49
C ILE A 142 12.50 -2.59 0.47
N LEU A 143 12.03 -1.97 1.54
CA LEU A 143 11.12 -2.60 2.50
C LEU A 143 9.71 -2.59 1.94
N CYS A 144 9.08 -3.76 1.87
CA CYS A 144 7.68 -3.88 1.45
C CYS A 144 6.91 -4.89 2.30
N PHE A 145 5.59 -4.78 2.29
CA PHE A 145 4.70 -5.56 3.14
C PHE A 145 3.54 -6.09 2.32
N SER A 146 3.26 -7.39 2.44
CA SER A 146 2.18 -8.05 1.70
C SER A 146 0.79 -7.65 2.18
N CYS A 147 0.66 -7.25 3.44
CA CYS A 147 -0.56 -6.64 3.97
C CYS A 147 -0.22 -5.69 5.11
N ILE A 148 -1.18 -4.84 5.46
CA ILE A 148 -1.01 -3.79 6.47
C ILE A 148 -0.75 -4.37 7.88
N ASN A 149 -1.26 -5.59 8.14
CA ASN A 149 -1.08 -6.26 9.43
C ASN A 149 0.34 -6.79 9.64
N ASN A 150 1.13 -6.93 8.58
CA ASN A 150 2.53 -7.37 8.65
C ASN A 150 3.50 -6.23 8.97
N ILE A 151 3.00 -5.01 9.11
CA ILE A 151 3.83 -3.84 9.43
C ILE A 151 4.12 -3.80 10.93
N ASP A 152 5.41 -3.89 11.28
CA ASP A 152 5.86 -3.73 12.66
C ASP A 152 5.63 -2.31 13.15
N ILE A 153 4.92 -2.16 14.28
CA ILE A 153 4.51 -0.84 14.81
C ILE A 153 5.70 0.04 15.20
N ASN A 154 6.81 -0.53 15.66
CA ASN A 154 7.99 0.25 16.04
C ASN A 154 8.75 0.74 14.80
N LEU A 155 8.82 -0.10 13.76
CA LEU A 155 9.35 0.29 12.47
C LEU A 155 8.51 1.42 11.87
N ALA A 156 7.19 1.28 11.87
CA ALA A 156 6.26 2.30 11.39
C ALA A 156 6.47 3.64 12.11
N LYS A 157 6.49 3.65 13.44
CA LYS A 157 6.75 4.86 14.23
C LYS A 157 8.08 5.52 13.89
N THR A 158 9.14 4.73 13.69
CA THR A 158 10.46 5.24 13.31
C THR A 158 10.41 5.91 11.95
N LEU A 159 9.76 5.28 10.97
CA LEU A 159 9.66 5.82 9.62
C LEU A 159 8.76 7.07 9.56
N PHE A 160 7.64 7.10 10.28
CA PHE A 160 6.82 8.31 10.39
C PHE A 160 7.57 9.49 11.01
N ASN A 161 8.34 9.25 12.07
CA ASN A 161 9.18 10.29 12.67
C ASN A 161 10.24 10.82 11.69
N SER A 162 10.57 10.03 10.66
CA SER A 162 11.48 10.40 9.57
C SER A 162 10.72 10.90 8.32
N GLN A 163 9.46 11.30 8.46
CA GLN A 163 8.61 11.85 7.40
C GLN A 163 8.26 10.88 6.26
N TYR A 164 8.37 9.58 6.49
CA TYR A 164 7.82 8.59 5.58
C TYR A 164 6.33 8.42 5.82
N GLU A 165 5.60 8.15 4.75
CA GLU A 165 4.17 7.83 4.76
C GLU A 165 3.91 6.48 4.11
N LEU A 166 2.79 5.85 4.43
CA LEU A 166 2.43 4.54 3.89
C LEU A 166 1.69 4.71 2.57
N ILE A 167 2.17 4.00 1.55
CA ILE A 167 1.57 3.95 0.22
C ILE A 167 1.35 2.50 -0.21
N GLN A 168 0.55 2.30 -1.25
CA GLN A 168 0.36 1.00 -1.89
C GLN A 168 0.71 1.10 -3.37
N SER A 169 1.53 0.16 -3.87
CA SER A 169 1.97 0.16 -5.26
C SER A 169 2.41 -1.22 -5.74
N TYR A 170 2.60 -1.33 -7.05
CA TYR A 170 3.30 -2.45 -7.67
C TYR A 170 4.82 -2.28 -7.52
N PRO A 171 5.56 -3.37 -7.19
CA PRO A 171 7.03 -3.35 -7.22
C PRO A 171 7.56 -3.13 -8.64
N GLN A 172 8.75 -2.54 -8.74
CA GLN A 172 9.48 -2.34 -10.00
C GLN A 172 10.62 -3.36 -10.15
N GLU A 173 10.83 -3.90 -11.36
CA GLU A 173 11.78 -5.01 -11.59
C GLU A 173 13.26 -4.64 -11.35
N GLU A 174 13.59 -3.36 -11.37
CA GLU A 174 14.97 -2.84 -11.20
C GLU A 174 15.47 -2.78 -9.76
N HIS A 175 14.64 -3.12 -8.78
CA HIS A 175 14.99 -3.02 -7.37
C HIS A 175 15.02 -4.36 -6.65
N ASN A 176 15.85 -4.43 -5.62
CA ASN A 176 15.82 -5.53 -4.65
C ASN A 176 14.77 -5.24 -3.57
N TYR A 177 14.07 -6.26 -3.11
CA TYR A 177 13.00 -6.13 -2.11
C TYR A 177 13.21 -7.06 -0.93
N LEU A 178 12.84 -6.58 0.25
CA LEU A 178 12.74 -7.36 1.48
C LEU A 178 11.29 -7.33 1.94
N ILE A 179 10.59 -8.44 1.75
CA ILE A 179 9.16 -8.57 2.07
C ILE A 179 9.00 -8.98 3.53
N ASN A 180 8.11 -8.31 4.26
CA ASN A 180 7.75 -8.61 5.65
C ASN A 180 8.99 -8.78 6.56
N PRO A 181 9.89 -7.78 6.68
CA PRO A 181 11.25 -7.93 7.20
C PRO A 181 11.35 -8.43 8.65
N LYS A 182 10.27 -8.38 9.43
CA LYS A 182 10.24 -8.78 10.84
C LYS A 182 9.26 -9.93 11.14
N THR A 183 8.72 -10.56 10.14
CA THR A 183 7.83 -11.71 10.29
C THR A 183 8.56 -13.02 9.99
N LYS A 184 7.95 -14.15 10.35
CA LYS A 184 8.44 -15.47 9.94
C LYS A 184 8.31 -15.69 8.42
N GLN A 185 7.61 -14.83 7.72
CA GLN A 185 7.34 -14.83 6.29
C GLN A 185 8.29 -13.90 5.52
N GLN A 186 9.45 -13.61 6.08
CA GLN A 186 10.45 -12.79 5.39
C GLN A 186 10.88 -13.45 4.07
N LEU A 187 10.78 -12.70 2.98
CA LEU A 187 11.22 -13.13 1.66
C LEU A 187 12.13 -12.06 1.05
N ILE A 188 13.19 -12.49 0.37
CA ILE A 188 14.10 -11.61 -0.38
C ILE A 188 13.86 -11.83 -1.85
N ILE A 189 13.52 -10.78 -2.58
CA ILE A 189 13.42 -10.74 -4.04
C ILE A 189 14.56 -9.87 -4.54
N ASN A 190 15.42 -10.43 -5.38
CA ASN A 190 16.49 -9.68 -6.03
C ASN A 190 16.07 -9.27 -7.43
N SER A 191 16.49 -8.08 -7.86
CA SER A 191 16.38 -7.66 -9.25
C SER A 191 17.10 -8.69 -10.15
N GLN A 192 16.49 -9.01 -11.28
CA GLN A 192 17.15 -9.88 -12.25
C GLN A 192 18.32 -9.10 -12.88
N ASN A 193 19.54 -9.64 -12.73
CA ASN A 193 20.71 -9.23 -13.51
C ASN A 193 20.60 -9.81 -14.92
#